data_f2bb730c91fa4d8e1d9c2c29287a3a8b
#
_entry.id   f2bb730c91fa4d8e1d9c2c29287a3a8b
#
_cell.length_a   1.000
_cell.length_b   1.000
_cell.length_c   1.000
_cell.angle_alpha   90.00
_cell.angle_beta   90.00
_cell.angle_gamma   90.00
#
_symmetry.space_group_name_H-M   'P 1'
#
loop_
_entity.id
_entity.type
_entity.pdbx_description
1 polymer ?
#
loop_
_entity_poly.entity_id
_entity_poly.type
_entity_poly.pdbx_seq_one_letter_code
_entity_poly.pdbx_strand_id
1 'polypeptide(L)'
;IVYSDRDLRFTWSEFNKRVDDMAKGMLAIGITHGTHVGVWATNVPDWLTFLYAGAKIGAVLVTINTNYKQSELEYLVENADIHTMCITDGVFDGSYVDMVYTMLPELKTSQRGYLKSKRFPRLRNVVYIGQEKYRGMYNTPEMLLLGQNIKDETLEAAKARVNCHDVVNMQYTSGTTGFPKGVMLTHYNIANNGFLTGEHMKFTADDKLCCCVPLF
;
A
#
# COMPACT_ATOMS: atom_id res chain seq x y z
N ILE A 1 -17.94 0.65 -4.94
CA ILE A 1 -17.32 0.54 -3.62
C ILE A 1 -17.97 1.55 -2.71
N VAL A 2 -18.29 1.17 -1.48
CA VAL A 2 -18.98 2.04 -0.51
C VAL A 2 -18.24 1.99 0.83
N TYR A 3 -17.98 3.16 1.40
CA TYR A 3 -17.48 3.36 2.77
C TYR A 3 -18.54 4.13 3.55
N SER A 4 -19.40 3.38 4.23
CA SER A 4 -20.61 3.94 4.88
C SER A 4 -20.29 4.87 6.05
N ASP A 5 -19.19 4.63 6.75
CA ASP A 5 -18.69 5.44 7.86
C ASP A 5 -18.15 6.81 7.43
N ARG A 6 -17.90 7.00 6.12
CA ARG A 6 -17.32 8.22 5.53
C ARG A 6 -18.21 8.87 4.48
N ASP A 7 -19.41 8.32 4.27
CA ASP A 7 -20.35 8.73 3.20
C ASP A 7 -19.68 8.78 1.80
N LEU A 8 -18.75 7.86 1.54
CA LEU A 8 -18.06 7.75 0.27
C LEU A 8 -18.63 6.60 -0.57
N ARG A 9 -18.90 6.91 -1.84
CA ARG A 9 -19.36 5.93 -2.84
C ARG A 9 -18.59 6.15 -4.12
N PHE A 10 -18.16 5.05 -4.74
CA PHE A 10 -17.53 5.05 -6.06
C PHE A 10 -18.19 4.00 -6.92
N THR A 11 -18.52 4.36 -8.15
CA THR A 11 -18.70 3.39 -9.25
C THR A 11 -17.36 2.72 -9.54
N TRP A 12 -17.37 1.62 -10.25
CA TRP A 12 -16.12 0.97 -10.66
C TRP A 12 -15.26 1.87 -11.58
N SER A 13 -15.91 2.68 -12.44
CA SER A 13 -15.21 3.63 -13.30
C SER A 13 -14.51 4.73 -12.51
N GLU A 14 -15.19 5.34 -11.55
CA GLU A 14 -14.61 6.37 -10.67
C GLU A 14 -13.48 5.79 -9.81
N PHE A 15 -13.66 4.59 -9.27
CA PHE A 15 -12.60 3.92 -8.52
C PHE A 15 -11.40 3.60 -9.40
N ASN A 16 -11.63 3.11 -10.63
CA ASN A 16 -10.55 2.83 -11.58
C ASN A 16 -9.74 4.08 -11.94
N LYS A 17 -10.43 5.21 -12.13
CA LYS A 17 -9.77 6.50 -12.35
C LYS A 17 -8.93 6.92 -11.13
N ARG A 18 -9.48 6.80 -9.92
CA ARG A 18 -8.75 7.09 -8.68
C ARG A 18 -7.50 6.22 -8.55
N VAL A 19 -7.59 4.95 -8.92
CA VAL A 19 -6.46 4.01 -8.95
C VAL A 19 -5.41 4.45 -9.97
N ASP A 20 -5.80 4.90 -11.16
CA ASP A 20 -4.86 5.41 -12.18
C ASP A 20 -4.15 6.69 -11.72
N ASP A 21 -4.89 7.61 -11.10
CA ASP A 21 -4.31 8.85 -10.55
C ASP A 21 -3.30 8.52 -9.44
N MET A 22 -3.60 7.57 -8.56
CA MET A 22 -2.67 7.10 -7.52
C MET A 22 -1.47 6.37 -8.12
N ALA A 23 -1.66 5.54 -9.14
CA ALA A 23 -0.57 4.84 -9.83
C ALA A 23 0.44 5.83 -10.42
N LYS A 24 -0.04 6.91 -11.03
CA LYS A 24 0.81 8.02 -11.47
C LYS A 24 1.53 8.69 -10.30
N GLY A 25 0.85 8.92 -9.17
CA GLY A 25 1.47 9.43 -7.95
C GLY A 25 2.58 8.54 -7.43
N MET A 26 2.37 7.23 -7.44
CA MET A 26 3.38 6.23 -7.07
C MET A 26 4.59 6.28 -8.02
N LEU A 27 4.36 6.33 -9.33
CA LEU A 27 5.44 6.49 -10.33
C LEU A 27 6.24 7.78 -10.11
N ALA A 28 5.56 8.88 -9.77
CA ALA A 28 6.19 10.19 -9.54
C ALA A 28 7.17 10.21 -8.36
N ILE A 29 6.97 9.35 -7.36
CA ILE A 29 7.88 9.21 -6.21
C ILE A 29 8.84 8.02 -6.33
N GLY A 30 8.96 7.44 -7.54
CA GLY A 30 9.94 6.41 -7.87
C GLY A 30 9.51 4.96 -7.55
N ILE A 31 8.22 4.72 -7.30
CA ILE A 31 7.69 3.37 -7.19
C ILE A 31 7.47 2.80 -8.59
N THR A 32 8.08 1.67 -8.89
CA THR A 32 8.04 1.01 -10.19
C THR A 32 7.84 -0.49 -10.03
N HIS A 33 7.89 -1.22 -11.13
CA HIS A 33 7.80 -2.69 -11.14
C HIS A 33 8.79 -3.33 -10.16
N GLY A 34 8.31 -4.25 -9.34
CA GLY A 34 9.08 -4.95 -8.30
C GLY A 34 9.39 -4.12 -7.05
N THR A 35 8.92 -2.86 -6.96
CA THR A 35 9.10 -2.05 -5.75
C THR A 35 8.16 -2.51 -4.63
N HIS A 36 8.70 -2.75 -3.43
CA HIS A 36 7.90 -3.13 -2.27
C HIS A 36 7.35 -1.91 -1.53
N VAL A 37 6.04 -1.88 -1.39
CA VAL A 37 5.28 -0.80 -0.73
C VAL A 37 4.55 -1.36 0.49
N GLY A 38 5.03 -1.01 1.68
CA GLY A 38 4.38 -1.38 2.93
C GLY A 38 3.15 -0.50 3.19
N VAL A 39 2.00 -1.09 3.50
CA VAL A 39 0.80 -0.35 3.91
C VAL A 39 0.45 -0.72 5.34
N TRP A 40 0.59 0.26 6.24
CA TRP A 40 0.29 0.16 7.66
C TRP A 40 -0.89 1.06 8.01
N ALA A 41 -2.08 0.54 7.75
CA ALA A 41 -3.33 1.28 7.85
C ALA A 41 -4.50 0.33 8.14
N THR A 42 -5.52 0.87 8.78
CA THR A 42 -6.84 0.22 8.88
C THR A 42 -7.55 0.24 7.52
N ASN A 43 -8.79 -0.28 7.46
CA ASN A 43 -9.59 -0.32 6.24
C ASN A 43 -10.03 1.07 5.76
N VAL A 44 -9.07 1.95 5.45
CA VAL A 44 -9.35 3.27 4.88
C VAL A 44 -9.52 3.17 3.35
N PRO A 45 -10.24 4.11 2.70
CA PRO A 45 -10.47 4.07 1.24
C PRO A 45 -9.19 3.96 0.41
N ASP A 46 -8.14 4.64 0.83
CA ASP A 46 -6.87 4.65 0.11
C ASP A 46 -6.12 3.32 0.21
N TRP A 47 -6.44 2.46 1.19
CA TRP A 47 -5.82 1.13 1.29
C TRP A 47 -6.01 0.32 0.00
N LEU A 48 -7.28 0.20 -0.47
CA LEU A 48 -7.58 -0.47 -1.74
C LEU A 48 -7.01 0.30 -2.94
N THR A 49 -7.00 1.64 -2.86
CA THR A 49 -6.43 2.47 -3.92
C THR A 49 -4.93 2.18 -4.10
N PHE A 50 -4.16 2.07 -3.01
CA PHE A 50 -2.74 1.70 -3.06
C PHE A 50 -2.53 0.28 -3.59
N LEU A 51 -3.37 -0.69 -3.16
CA LEU A 51 -3.27 -2.07 -3.64
C LEU A 51 -3.42 -2.14 -5.17
N TYR A 52 -4.52 -1.59 -5.68
CA TYR A 52 -4.79 -1.67 -7.13
C TYR A 52 -3.86 -0.77 -7.96
N ALA A 53 -3.45 0.38 -7.43
CA ALA A 53 -2.47 1.24 -8.09
C ALA A 53 -1.10 0.56 -8.19
N GLY A 54 -0.63 -0.05 -7.11
CA GLY A 54 0.59 -0.87 -7.11
C GLY A 54 0.50 -2.03 -8.09
N ALA A 55 -0.62 -2.76 -8.07
CA ALA A 55 -0.87 -3.86 -8.97
C ALA A 55 -0.78 -3.45 -10.45
N LYS A 56 -1.33 -2.27 -10.82
CA LYS A 56 -1.28 -1.77 -12.20
C LYS A 56 0.13 -1.47 -12.71
N ILE A 57 1.06 -1.10 -11.84
CA ILE A 57 2.44 -0.75 -12.22
C ILE A 57 3.46 -1.82 -11.84
N GLY A 58 3.00 -2.98 -11.36
CA GLY A 58 3.84 -4.11 -10.98
C GLY A 58 4.57 -3.94 -9.66
N ALA A 59 4.16 -3.00 -8.80
CA ALA A 59 4.69 -2.90 -7.44
C ALA A 59 4.09 -3.98 -6.53
N VAL A 60 4.81 -4.37 -5.50
CA VAL A 60 4.41 -5.38 -4.52
C VAL A 60 3.88 -4.70 -3.27
N LEU A 61 2.59 -4.83 -2.99
CA LEU A 61 2.03 -4.35 -1.73
C LEU A 61 2.36 -5.32 -0.61
N VAL A 62 3.00 -4.81 0.45
CA VAL A 62 3.30 -5.56 1.67
C VAL A 62 2.33 -5.11 2.76
N THR A 63 1.49 -6.03 3.22
CA THR A 63 0.52 -5.73 4.28
C THR A 63 1.20 -5.73 5.64
N ILE A 64 0.92 -4.71 6.44
CA ILE A 64 1.50 -4.56 7.78
C ILE A 64 0.38 -4.63 8.81
N ASN A 65 0.48 -5.57 9.74
CA ASN A 65 -0.51 -5.74 10.80
C ASN A 65 -0.59 -4.47 11.67
N THR A 66 -1.79 -3.94 11.82
CA THR A 66 -2.05 -2.70 12.58
C THR A 66 -1.70 -2.81 14.06
N ASN A 67 -1.60 -4.01 14.60
CA ASN A 67 -1.22 -4.25 16.01
C ASN A 67 0.30 -4.37 16.22
N TYR A 68 1.11 -4.29 15.16
CA TYR A 68 2.57 -4.38 15.30
C TYR A 68 3.11 -3.26 16.18
N LYS A 69 3.98 -3.66 17.10
CA LYS A 69 4.81 -2.75 17.87
C LYS A 69 6.09 -2.43 17.10
N GLN A 70 6.87 -1.50 17.60
CA GLN A 70 8.04 -1.00 16.91
C GLN A 70 9.02 -2.11 16.46
N SER A 71 9.32 -3.07 17.31
CA SER A 71 10.27 -4.15 16.99
C SER A 71 9.78 -5.08 15.87
N GLU A 72 8.48 -5.34 15.81
CA GLU A 72 7.86 -6.15 14.77
C GLU A 72 7.81 -5.39 13.45
N LEU A 73 7.51 -4.07 13.50
CA LEU A 73 7.54 -3.19 12.35
C LEU A 73 8.95 -3.11 11.75
N GLU A 74 9.96 -2.89 12.59
CA GLU A 74 11.37 -2.82 12.17
C GLU A 74 11.83 -4.10 11.49
N TYR A 75 11.50 -5.26 12.07
CA TYR A 75 11.77 -6.55 11.45
C TYR A 75 11.12 -6.68 10.07
N LEU A 76 9.83 -6.32 9.95
CA LEU A 76 9.11 -6.43 8.68
C LEU A 76 9.71 -5.48 7.63
N VAL A 77 10.00 -4.23 8.00
CA VAL A 77 10.56 -3.22 7.07
C VAL A 77 11.89 -3.70 6.48
N GLU A 78 12.73 -4.32 7.31
CA GLU A 78 14.01 -4.88 6.88
C GLU A 78 13.82 -6.15 6.06
N ASN A 79 13.05 -7.13 6.58
CA ASN A 79 12.87 -8.44 5.96
C ASN A 79 12.13 -8.37 4.61
N ALA A 80 11.17 -7.44 4.48
CA ALA A 80 10.41 -7.25 3.25
C ALA A 80 11.08 -6.26 2.28
N ASP A 81 12.27 -5.75 2.56
CA ASP A 81 12.96 -4.78 1.69
C ASP A 81 12.06 -3.57 1.33
N ILE A 82 11.34 -3.03 2.29
CA ILE A 82 10.38 -1.94 2.04
C ILE A 82 11.09 -0.71 1.48
N HIS A 83 10.64 -0.28 0.31
CA HIS A 83 11.10 0.95 -0.35
C HIS A 83 10.26 2.17 0.05
N THR A 84 8.96 2.00 0.14
CA THR A 84 8.01 3.05 0.53
C THR A 84 7.08 2.52 1.59
N MET A 85 6.90 3.25 2.68
CA MET A 85 5.96 2.91 3.74
C MET A 85 4.81 3.91 3.78
N CYS A 86 3.58 3.41 3.62
CA CYS A 86 2.35 4.19 3.68
C CYS A 86 1.69 3.95 5.03
N ILE A 87 1.38 5.02 5.78
CA ILE A 87 0.86 4.94 7.16
C ILE A 87 -0.34 5.84 7.37
N THR A 88 -1.21 5.49 8.31
CA THR A 88 -2.26 6.37 8.89
C THR A 88 -1.84 6.88 10.27
N ASP A 89 -2.75 7.51 11.01
CA ASP A 89 -2.48 8.00 12.38
C ASP A 89 -2.13 6.89 13.36
N GLY A 90 -2.79 5.75 13.24
CA GLY A 90 -2.63 4.63 14.16
C GLY A 90 -3.95 3.99 14.56
N VAL A 91 -3.88 3.09 15.53
CA VAL A 91 -5.04 2.44 16.17
C VAL A 91 -4.96 2.62 17.68
N PHE A 92 -6.09 2.70 18.33
CA PHE A 92 -6.20 2.95 19.77
C PHE A 92 -5.40 4.22 20.16
N ASP A 93 -4.60 4.16 21.23
CA ASP A 93 -3.78 5.26 21.72
C ASP A 93 -2.37 5.29 21.09
N GLY A 94 -2.09 4.46 20.07
CA GLY A 94 -0.79 4.34 19.44
C GLY A 94 -0.67 5.22 18.19
N SER A 95 0.33 6.11 18.15
CA SER A 95 0.65 6.93 16.99
C SER A 95 1.66 6.22 16.09
N TYR A 96 1.26 5.86 14.86
CA TYR A 96 2.18 5.30 13.86
C TYR A 96 3.22 6.33 13.42
N VAL A 97 2.82 7.59 13.36
CA VAL A 97 3.73 8.70 13.03
C VAL A 97 4.86 8.80 14.04
N ASP A 98 4.57 8.72 15.34
CA ASP A 98 5.58 8.79 16.40
C ASP A 98 6.50 7.55 16.38
N MET A 99 5.93 6.36 16.16
CA MET A 99 6.72 5.15 16.00
C MET A 99 7.66 5.23 14.80
N VAL A 100 7.18 5.76 13.68
CA VAL A 100 8.00 5.95 12.47
C VAL A 100 9.11 6.98 12.72
N TYR A 101 8.84 8.09 13.41
CA TYR A 101 9.86 9.06 13.76
C TYR A 101 10.87 8.51 14.79
N THR A 102 10.47 7.59 15.65
CA THR A 102 11.37 6.89 16.58
C THR A 102 12.27 5.92 15.81
N MET A 103 11.70 5.17 14.87
CA MET A 103 12.42 4.24 14.01
C MET A 103 13.37 4.95 13.02
N LEU A 104 12.96 6.13 12.53
CA LEU A 104 13.61 6.90 11.47
C LEU A 104 13.84 8.35 11.91
N PRO A 105 14.71 8.64 12.89
CA PRO A 105 14.93 10.00 13.36
C PRO A 105 15.44 10.93 12.25
N GLU A 106 16.13 10.38 11.24
CA GLU A 106 16.62 11.12 10.07
C GLU A 106 15.48 11.74 9.26
N LEU A 107 14.26 11.19 9.34
CA LEU A 107 13.10 11.68 8.60
C LEU A 107 12.73 13.12 8.98
N LYS A 108 12.97 13.50 10.24
CA LYS A 108 12.70 14.88 10.74
C LYS A 108 13.56 15.95 10.06
N THR A 109 14.70 15.56 9.50
CA THR A 109 15.64 16.49 8.82
C THR A 109 15.74 16.26 7.32
N SER A 110 15.23 15.12 6.83
CA SER A 110 15.25 14.77 5.41
C SER A 110 14.22 15.56 4.61
N GLN A 111 14.56 15.84 3.36
CA GLN A 111 13.57 16.24 2.37
C GLN A 111 12.78 14.99 1.92
N ARG A 112 11.53 15.19 1.48
CA ARG A 112 10.68 14.14 0.95
C ARG A 112 11.35 13.48 -0.25
N GLY A 113 11.33 12.15 -0.31
CA GLY A 113 11.98 11.38 -1.36
C GLY A 113 13.50 11.20 -1.21
N TYR A 114 14.11 11.82 -0.18
CA TYR A 114 15.56 11.78 0.03
C TYR A 114 15.94 11.16 1.39
N LEU A 115 15.09 10.33 1.95
CA LEU A 115 15.42 9.60 3.17
C LEU A 115 16.64 8.71 2.95
N LYS A 116 17.61 8.82 3.86
CA LYS A 116 18.83 7.99 3.90
C LYS A 116 18.98 7.44 5.30
N SER A 117 18.35 6.32 5.59
CA SER A 117 18.56 5.61 6.85
C SER A 117 19.71 4.63 6.72
N LYS A 118 20.60 4.64 7.71
CA LYS A 118 21.66 3.63 7.80
C LYS A 118 21.10 2.25 8.15
N ARG A 119 20.05 2.23 8.97
CA ARG A 119 19.42 1.00 9.44
C ARG A 119 18.54 0.38 8.36
N PHE A 120 17.81 1.20 7.62
CA PHE A 120 16.89 0.75 6.56
C PHE A 120 17.31 1.34 5.20
N PRO A 121 18.40 0.86 4.61
CA PRO A 121 19.00 1.49 3.43
C PRO A 121 18.14 1.39 2.16
N ARG A 122 17.13 0.53 2.15
CA ARG A 122 16.17 0.42 1.05
C ARG A 122 15.00 1.38 1.16
N LEU A 123 14.66 1.80 2.39
CA LEU A 123 13.53 2.70 2.64
C LEU A 123 13.86 4.12 2.15
N ARG A 124 13.10 4.61 1.20
CA ARG A 124 13.28 5.93 0.56
C ARG A 124 12.17 6.90 0.89
N ASN A 125 10.95 6.41 1.02
CA ASN A 125 9.77 7.25 1.18
C ASN A 125 8.94 6.79 2.38
N VAL A 126 8.36 7.78 3.07
CA VAL A 126 7.21 7.57 3.94
C VAL A 126 6.08 8.42 3.42
N VAL A 127 4.89 7.84 3.32
CA VAL A 127 3.68 8.47 2.84
C VAL A 127 2.63 8.43 3.94
N TYR A 128 2.12 9.58 4.34
CA TYR A 128 0.96 9.65 5.22
C TYR A 128 -0.33 9.54 4.41
N ILE A 129 -1.14 8.56 4.71
CA ILE A 129 -2.46 8.34 4.09
C ILE A 129 -3.47 9.29 4.75
N GLY A 130 -3.61 10.48 4.20
CA GLY A 130 -4.48 11.54 4.73
C GLY A 130 -4.09 12.91 4.21
N GLN A 131 -4.69 13.94 4.80
CA GLN A 131 -4.49 15.35 4.42
C GLN A 131 -3.34 16.01 5.21
N GLU A 132 -3.02 15.48 6.38
CA GLU A 132 -2.04 16.06 7.29
C GLU A 132 -0.63 16.05 6.69
N LYS A 133 0.18 17.03 7.11
CA LYS A 133 1.55 17.21 6.64
C LYS A 133 2.53 16.92 7.75
N TYR A 134 3.34 15.91 7.55
CA TYR A 134 4.41 15.54 8.46
C TYR A 134 5.78 15.79 7.83
N ARG A 135 6.73 16.20 8.65
CA ARG A 135 8.10 16.50 8.18
C ARG A 135 8.74 15.25 7.56
N GLY A 136 9.30 15.40 6.36
CA GLY A 136 9.96 14.33 5.63
C GLY A 136 9.03 13.31 4.95
N MET A 137 7.72 13.37 5.21
CA MET A 137 6.73 12.47 4.63
C MET A 137 5.97 13.16 3.47
N TYR A 138 5.63 12.40 2.45
CA TYR A 138 4.57 12.78 1.51
C TYR A 138 3.21 12.57 2.17
N ASN A 139 2.16 13.18 1.61
CA ASN A 139 0.79 12.81 1.93
C ASN A 139 0.01 12.46 0.63
N THR A 140 -1.20 11.89 0.79
CA THR A 140 -2.01 11.47 -0.36
C THR A 140 -2.26 12.59 -1.37
N PRO A 141 -2.67 13.83 -0.99
CA PRO A 141 -2.85 14.93 -1.94
C PRO A 141 -1.58 15.31 -2.70
N GLU A 142 -0.43 15.30 -2.04
CA GLU A 142 0.84 15.60 -2.70
C GLU A 142 1.23 14.54 -3.72
N MET A 143 0.99 13.26 -3.42
CA MET A 143 1.20 12.19 -4.39
C MET A 143 0.32 12.37 -5.63
N LEU A 144 -0.96 12.66 -5.45
CA LEU A 144 -1.89 12.91 -6.56
C LEU A 144 -1.46 14.12 -7.38
N LEU A 145 -1.01 15.20 -6.73
CA LEU A 145 -0.49 16.39 -7.42
C LEU A 145 0.77 16.08 -8.24
N LEU A 146 1.73 15.36 -7.67
CA LEU A 146 2.94 14.95 -8.38
C LEU A 146 2.61 14.02 -9.56
N GLY A 147 1.60 13.16 -9.40
CA GLY A 147 1.11 12.27 -10.44
C GLY A 147 0.58 12.99 -11.69
N GLN A 148 0.10 14.24 -11.55
CA GLN A 148 -0.36 15.04 -12.71
C GLN A 148 0.76 15.33 -13.71
N ASN A 149 2.03 15.27 -13.30
CA ASN A 149 3.18 15.42 -14.19
C ASN A 149 3.55 14.12 -14.94
N ILE A 150 2.92 13.00 -14.59
CA ILE A 150 3.14 11.70 -15.26
C ILE A 150 2.15 11.59 -16.42
N LYS A 151 2.69 11.42 -17.62
CA LYS A 151 1.89 11.26 -18.83
C LYS A 151 1.14 9.93 -18.83
N ASP A 152 0.00 9.89 -19.55
CA ASP A 152 -0.79 8.66 -19.70
C ASP A 152 0.03 7.53 -20.36
N GLU A 153 0.85 7.88 -21.36
CA GLU A 153 1.71 6.91 -22.03
C GLU A 153 2.71 6.23 -21.08
N THR A 154 3.19 6.97 -20.07
CA THR A 154 4.09 6.42 -19.04
C THR A 154 3.37 5.39 -18.16
N LEU A 155 2.13 5.69 -17.77
CA LEU A 155 1.30 4.76 -17.02
C LEU A 155 0.96 3.52 -17.84
N GLU A 156 0.55 3.69 -19.11
CA GLU A 156 0.23 2.57 -19.99
C GLU A 156 1.47 1.69 -20.27
N ALA A 157 2.64 2.29 -20.45
CA ALA A 157 3.90 1.54 -20.57
C ALA A 157 4.24 0.74 -19.30
N ALA A 158 3.94 1.29 -18.11
CA ALA A 158 4.11 0.55 -16.84
C ALA A 158 3.14 -0.63 -16.75
N LYS A 159 1.86 -0.41 -17.06
CA LYS A 159 0.81 -1.46 -17.08
C LYS A 159 1.17 -2.61 -18.05
N ALA A 160 1.67 -2.28 -19.24
CA ALA A 160 2.03 -3.26 -20.26
C ALA A 160 3.19 -4.20 -19.86
N ARG A 161 3.97 -3.84 -18.84
CA ARG A 161 5.09 -4.66 -18.33
C ARG A 161 4.67 -5.69 -17.30
N VAL A 162 3.46 -5.56 -16.74
CA VAL A 162 2.97 -6.43 -15.67
C VAL A 162 2.58 -7.80 -16.24
N ASN A 163 3.07 -8.86 -15.61
CA ASN A 163 2.73 -10.24 -15.94
C ASN A 163 1.86 -10.86 -14.83
N CYS A 164 0.96 -11.75 -15.20
CA CYS A 164 0.09 -12.42 -14.23
C CYS A 164 0.84 -13.28 -13.18
N HIS A 165 2.09 -13.66 -13.47
CA HIS A 165 2.96 -14.39 -12.54
C HIS A 165 3.87 -13.47 -11.71
N ASP A 166 3.82 -12.15 -11.91
CA ASP A 166 4.51 -11.22 -11.03
C ASP A 166 3.88 -11.23 -9.64
N VAL A 167 4.72 -11.08 -8.62
CA VAL A 167 4.26 -10.91 -7.24
C VAL A 167 3.58 -9.54 -7.11
N VAL A 168 2.37 -9.52 -6.58
CA VAL A 168 1.58 -8.30 -6.39
C VAL A 168 1.34 -7.98 -4.92
N ASN A 169 1.38 -9.00 -4.07
CA ASN A 169 1.11 -8.84 -2.64
C ASN A 169 2.00 -9.75 -1.81
N MET A 170 2.39 -9.27 -0.64
CA MET A 170 3.11 -10.04 0.36
C MET A 170 2.35 -9.98 1.69
N GLN A 171 1.90 -11.14 2.15
CA GLN A 171 1.17 -11.32 3.41
C GLN A 171 2.08 -11.93 4.46
N TYR A 172 2.14 -11.32 5.64
CA TYR A 172 2.91 -11.85 6.75
C TYR A 172 2.04 -12.73 7.64
N THR A 173 2.45 -13.98 7.82
CA THR A 173 1.76 -14.95 8.68
C THR A 173 2.59 -15.22 9.93
N SER A 174 1.93 -15.53 11.05
CA SER A 174 2.59 -16.02 12.26
C SER A 174 3.28 -17.35 11.96
N GLY A 175 4.60 -17.34 11.86
CA GLY A 175 5.37 -18.56 11.63
C GLY A 175 5.43 -19.45 12.87
N THR A 176 5.45 -20.76 12.69
CA THR A 176 5.67 -21.75 13.76
C THR A 176 7.07 -21.64 14.39
N THR A 177 7.99 -20.89 13.78
CA THR A 177 9.39 -20.74 14.17
C THR A 177 9.70 -19.41 14.89
N GLY A 178 8.68 -18.66 15.34
CA GLY A 178 8.83 -17.44 16.15
C GLY A 178 8.85 -16.12 15.37
N PHE A 179 9.29 -16.10 14.10
CA PHE A 179 9.26 -14.91 13.27
C PHE A 179 8.21 -15.00 12.17
N PRO A 180 7.47 -13.91 11.87
CA PRO A 180 6.52 -13.88 10.76
C PRO A 180 7.21 -14.16 9.41
N LYS A 181 6.53 -14.91 8.55
CA LYS A 181 7.00 -15.23 7.20
C LYS A 181 6.19 -14.48 6.16
N GLY A 182 6.86 -13.84 5.21
CA GLY A 182 6.24 -13.16 4.09
C GLY A 182 5.84 -14.15 2.98
N VAL A 183 4.55 -14.35 2.78
CA VAL A 183 4.00 -15.16 1.70
C VAL A 183 3.80 -14.29 0.47
N MET A 184 4.52 -14.58 -0.62
CA MET A 184 4.42 -13.85 -1.87
C MET A 184 3.27 -14.41 -2.73
N LEU A 185 2.30 -13.55 -3.05
CA LEU A 185 1.15 -13.87 -3.87
C LEU A 185 1.26 -13.17 -5.22
N THR A 186 1.09 -13.93 -6.30
CA THR A 186 1.07 -13.38 -7.66
C THR A 186 -0.31 -12.85 -8.02
N HIS A 187 -0.41 -12.05 -9.09
CA HIS A 187 -1.70 -11.66 -9.67
C HIS A 187 -2.55 -12.90 -9.98
N TYR A 188 -1.93 -13.95 -10.51
CA TYR A 188 -2.59 -15.21 -10.82
C TYR A 188 -3.21 -15.85 -9.56
N ASN A 189 -2.49 -15.88 -8.44
CA ASN A 189 -3.00 -16.43 -7.18
C ASN A 189 -4.23 -15.65 -6.70
N ILE A 190 -4.12 -14.32 -6.63
CA ILE A 190 -5.20 -13.47 -6.09
C ILE A 190 -6.44 -13.52 -6.98
N ALA A 191 -6.28 -13.38 -8.30
CA ALA A 191 -7.38 -13.38 -9.24
C ALA A 191 -8.13 -14.71 -9.24
N ASN A 192 -7.41 -15.85 -9.29
CA ASN A 192 -8.05 -17.16 -9.27
C ASN A 192 -8.70 -17.48 -7.92
N ASN A 193 -8.07 -17.10 -6.80
CA ASN A 193 -8.69 -17.28 -5.49
C ASN A 193 -9.99 -16.47 -5.38
N GLY A 194 -9.97 -15.22 -5.84
CA GLY A 194 -11.17 -14.37 -5.85
C GLY A 194 -12.27 -14.95 -6.74
N PHE A 195 -11.93 -15.41 -7.94
CA PHE A 195 -12.86 -16.05 -8.86
C PHE A 195 -13.49 -17.32 -8.25
N LEU A 196 -12.66 -18.24 -7.78
CA LEU A 196 -13.15 -19.51 -7.19
C LEU A 196 -14.01 -19.26 -5.93
N THR A 197 -13.64 -18.29 -5.10
CA THR A 197 -14.43 -17.92 -3.94
C THR A 197 -15.80 -17.38 -4.37
N GLY A 198 -15.85 -16.50 -5.36
CA GLY A 198 -17.10 -15.96 -5.91
C GLY A 198 -18.00 -17.05 -6.48
N GLU A 199 -17.44 -17.98 -7.24
CA GLU A 199 -18.18 -19.14 -7.80
C GLU A 199 -18.76 -20.04 -6.69
N HIS A 200 -17.95 -20.38 -5.67
CA HIS A 200 -18.43 -21.21 -4.55
C HIS A 200 -19.51 -20.53 -3.72
N MET A 201 -19.42 -19.22 -3.54
CA MET A 201 -20.41 -18.41 -2.84
C MET A 201 -21.60 -18.06 -3.74
N LYS A 202 -21.56 -18.41 -5.03
CA LYS A 202 -22.60 -18.13 -6.05
C LYS A 202 -22.88 -16.63 -6.18
N PHE A 203 -21.84 -15.80 -6.12
CA PHE A 203 -21.98 -14.36 -6.29
C PHE A 203 -22.44 -14.00 -7.70
N THR A 204 -23.34 -13.04 -7.75
CA THR A 204 -23.87 -12.44 -8.98
C THR A 204 -23.54 -10.95 -9.02
N ALA A 205 -23.88 -10.29 -10.13
CA ALA A 205 -23.69 -8.84 -10.28
C ALA A 205 -24.56 -8.00 -9.30
N ASP A 206 -25.63 -8.59 -8.76
CA ASP A 206 -26.55 -7.91 -7.84
C ASP A 206 -26.11 -8.00 -6.39
N ASP A 207 -25.15 -8.86 -6.07
CA ASP A 207 -24.69 -9.08 -4.72
C ASP A 207 -23.81 -7.94 -4.20
N LYS A 208 -23.90 -7.70 -2.90
CA LYS A 208 -23.11 -6.70 -2.18
C LYS A 208 -22.42 -7.37 -1.01
N LEU A 209 -21.10 -7.42 -1.08
CA LEU A 209 -20.27 -7.97 -0.01
C LEU A 209 -19.91 -6.88 1.01
N CYS A 210 -20.28 -7.11 2.28
CA CYS A 210 -19.79 -6.29 3.39
C CYS A 210 -18.44 -6.86 3.89
N CYS A 211 -17.36 -6.16 3.63
CA CYS A 211 -16.03 -6.51 4.11
C CYS A 211 -15.77 -5.89 5.48
N CYS A 212 -15.97 -6.66 6.54
CA CYS A 212 -15.75 -6.21 7.94
C CYS A 212 -14.44 -6.75 8.54
N VAL A 213 -13.67 -7.53 7.79
CA VAL A 213 -12.36 -8.04 8.22
C VAL A 213 -11.24 -7.05 7.86
N PRO A 214 -10.11 -7.05 8.63
CA PRO A 214 -8.93 -6.29 8.23
C PRO A 214 -8.41 -6.70 6.85
N LEU A 215 -7.89 -5.72 6.09
CA LEU A 215 -7.32 -5.94 4.76
C LEU A 215 -5.84 -6.37 4.78
N PHE A 216 -5.26 -6.52 5.99
CA PHE A 216 -3.87 -6.93 6.21
C PHE A 216 -3.78 -8.35 6.75
#